data_189b154229bfb4e42776f6bbf2207e53
#
_entry.id   189b154229bfb4e42776f6bbf2207e53
#
_cell.length_a   1.000
_cell.length_b   1.000
_cell.length_c   1.000
_cell.angle_alpha   90.00
_cell.angle_beta   90.00
_cell.angle_gamma   90.00
#
_symmetry.space_group_name_H-M   'P 1'
#
loop_
_entity.id
_entity.type
_entity.pdbx_description
1 polymer ?
#
loop_
_entity_poly.entity_id
_entity_poly.type
_entity_poly.pdbx_seq_one_letter_code
_entity_poly.pdbx_strand_id
1 'polypeptide(L)'
;PTPSVGGPRMDSNRFGSKNNGKLEARDDVLVFTGPVISEPQEVIGPVSLRLRVRGSSPNFDVFARLCDVDAKGRSWNICDGLLRLDATRPAGADGWTEITVPMSATAHRFAPGHRLRVQVSGGAHARWARNTGTSEQIATATSLVPVDIEVSHRETVLSLPVLVP
;
A
#
# COMPACT_ATOMS: atom_id res chain seq x y z
N PRO A 1 -7.78 0.68 8.03
CA PRO A 1 -6.32 0.87 7.98
C PRO A 1 -5.87 1.74 9.15
N THR A 2 -4.86 1.28 9.88
CA THR A 2 -4.26 2.08 10.94
C THR A 2 -3.40 3.19 10.34
N PRO A 3 -3.36 4.38 10.95
CA PRO A 3 -2.42 5.40 10.56
C PRO A 3 -1.00 4.81 10.62
N SER A 4 -0.28 5.00 9.55
CA SER A 4 1.10 4.58 9.45
C SER A 4 2.05 5.56 10.13
N VAL A 5 3.32 5.29 9.99
CA VAL A 5 4.41 6.18 10.39
C VAL A 5 4.10 7.63 10.01
N GLY A 6 4.11 8.53 10.99
CA GLY A 6 3.83 9.95 10.76
C GLY A 6 2.35 10.30 10.52
N GLY A 7 1.42 9.49 10.98
CA GLY A 7 -0.02 9.81 10.92
C GLY A 7 -0.39 11.10 11.67
N PRO A 8 -1.56 11.70 11.37
CA PRO A 8 -1.95 13.04 11.83
C PRO A 8 -2.20 13.17 13.34
N ARG A 9 -2.19 12.07 14.07
CA ARG A 9 -2.26 12.10 15.55
C ARG A 9 -0.86 12.05 16.13
N MET A 10 -0.44 13.11 16.75
CA MET A 10 0.78 13.22 17.53
C MET A 10 0.66 12.41 18.85
N ASP A 11 0.46 11.10 18.73
CA ASP A 11 0.46 10.17 19.83
C ASP A 11 1.73 9.32 19.73
N SER A 12 2.65 9.47 20.69
CA SER A 12 3.94 8.79 20.71
C SER A 12 3.82 7.27 20.56
N ASN A 13 2.70 6.68 20.97
CA ASN A 13 2.41 5.25 20.82
C ASN A 13 2.02 4.84 19.40
N ARG A 14 1.84 5.79 18.49
CA ARG A 14 1.38 5.55 17.11
C ARG A 14 2.42 5.83 16.04
N PHE A 15 3.58 6.35 16.42
CA PHE A 15 4.70 6.56 15.51
C PHE A 15 5.58 5.31 15.36
N GLY A 16 6.35 5.29 14.28
CA GLY A 16 7.37 4.30 14.02
C GLY A 16 6.84 2.96 13.51
N SER A 17 7.69 1.96 13.57
CA SER A 17 7.39 0.61 13.13
C SER A 17 6.36 -0.05 14.03
N LYS A 18 5.32 -0.61 13.43
CA LYS A 18 4.22 -1.33 14.11
C LYS A 18 4.00 -2.69 13.49
N ASN A 19 3.60 -3.65 14.30
CA ASN A 19 3.17 -4.94 13.81
C ASN A 19 1.80 -4.83 13.13
N ASN A 20 1.73 -5.20 11.87
CA ASN A 20 0.55 -5.09 11.02
C ASN A 20 -0.33 -6.36 11.00
N GLY A 21 -0.01 -7.40 11.75
CA GLY A 21 -0.72 -8.69 11.69
C GLY A 21 -2.24 -8.58 11.85
N LYS A 22 -2.74 -7.69 12.73
CA LYS A 22 -4.18 -7.46 12.88
C LYS A 22 -4.80 -6.76 11.65
N LEU A 23 -4.06 -5.92 10.98
CA LEU A 23 -4.50 -5.24 9.77
C LEU A 23 -4.54 -6.21 8.58
N GLU A 24 -3.53 -7.05 8.49
CA GLU A 24 -3.36 -8.06 7.44
C GLU A 24 -4.41 -9.18 7.50
N ALA A 25 -5.03 -9.39 8.66
CA ALA A 25 -6.11 -10.36 8.86
C ALA A 25 -7.50 -9.86 8.40
N ARG A 26 -7.58 -8.65 7.85
CA ARG A 26 -8.84 -8.07 7.35
C ARG A 26 -9.10 -8.51 5.91
N ASP A 27 -10.35 -8.76 5.57
CA ASP A 27 -10.78 -9.17 4.22
C ASP A 27 -10.60 -8.07 3.16
N ASP A 28 -10.53 -6.78 3.59
CA ASP A 28 -10.32 -5.63 2.72
C ASP A 28 -8.84 -5.25 2.54
N VAL A 29 -7.91 -6.12 2.95
CA VAL A 29 -6.47 -5.94 2.80
C VAL A 29 -5.86 -7.14 2.08
N LEU A 30 -5.37 -6.92 0.86
CA LEU A 30 -4.62 -7.92 0.13
C LEU A 30 -3.17 -7.96 0.63
N VAL A 31 -2.63 -9.17 0.76
CA VAL A 31 -1.29 -9.40 1.30
C VAL A 31 -0.49 -10.28 0.35
N PHE A 32 0.64 -9.76 -0.13
CA PHE A 32 1.58 -10.48 -0.99
C PHE A 32 2.90 -10.66 -0.27
N THR A 33 3.32 -11.91 -0.05
CA THR A 33 4.54 -12.23 0.69
C THR A 33 5.53 -12.94 -0.22
N GLY A 34 6.74 -12.40 -0.30
CA GLY A 34 7.85 -12.97 -1.06
C GLY A 34 8.52 -14.17 -0.37
N PRO A 35 9.53 -14.75 -1.02
CA PRO A 35 10.33 -15.83 -0.46
C PRO A 35 11.14 -15.38 0.76
N VAL A 36 11.72 -16.33 1.47
CA VAL A 36 12.68 -16.04 2.54
C VAL A 36 13.94 -15.43 1.94
N ILE A 37 14.40 -14.35 2.53
CA ILE A 37 15.65 -13.69 2.17
C ILE A 37 16.80 -14.51 2.71
N SER A 38 17.73 -14.91 1.85
CA SER A 38 18.92 -15.69 2.23
C SER A 38 20.10 -14.82 2.65
N GLU A 39 20.27 -13.67 1.96
CA GLU A 39 21.36 -12.73 2.19
C GLU A 39 20.79 -11.35 2.57
N PRO A 40 21.49 -10.54 3.39
CA PRO A 40 21.00 -9.21 3.74
C PRO A 40 20.74 -8.36 2.50
N GLN A 41 19.62 -7.65 2.46
CA GLN A 41 19.30 -6.72 1.38
C GLN A 41 19.10 -5.31 1.93
N GLU A 42 19.94 -4.38 1.47
CA GLU A 42 19.83 -2.96 1.83
C GLU A 42 19.06 -2.22 0.74
N VAL A 43 17.97 -1.58 1.13
CA VAL A 43 17.10 -0.80 0.26
C VAL A 43 17.21 0.66 0.66
N ILE A 44 17.73 1.51 -0.23
CA ILE A 44 17.90 2.95 0.03
C ILE A 44 17.37 3.75 -1.16
N GLY A 45 16.27 4.45 -0.96
CA GLY A 45 15.68 5.31 -1.99
C GLY A 45 14.17 5.12 -2.15
N PRO A 46 13.61 5.60 -3.28
CA PRO A 46 12.19 5.55 -3.55
C PRO A 46 11.72 4.12 -3.85
N VAL A 47 10.55 3.78 -3.32
CA VAL A 47 9.88 2.48 -3.53
C VAL A 47 8.63 2.72 -4.34
N SER A 48 8.27 1.80 -5.23
CA SER A 48 7.01 1.87 -5.96
C SER A 48 6.39 0.50 -6.19
N LEU A 49 5.06 0.48 -6.32
CA LEU A 49 4.29 -0.71 -6.63
C LEU A 49 3.48 -0.48 -7.90
N ARG A 50 3.81 -1.19 -8.97
CA ARG A 50 3.03 -1.21 -10.21
C ARG A 50 1.98 -2.31 -10.12
N LEU A 51 0.74 -1.96 -10.44
CA LEU A 51 -0.44 -2.82 -10.35
C LEU A 51 -1.32 -2.65 -11.57
N ARG A 52 -2.09 -3.68 -11.90
CA ARG A 52 -3.32 -3.52 -12.68
C ARG A 52 -4.51 -3.66 -11.74
N VAL A 53 -5.41 -2.68 -11.80
CA VAL A 53 -6.57 -2.58 -10.91
C VAL A 53 -7.85 -2.33 -11.71
N ARG A 54 -8.97 -2.76 -11.14
CA ARG A 54 -10.31 -2.44 -11.65
C ARG A 54 -11.19 -2.09 -10.47
N GLY A 55 -11.93 -0.97 -10.58
CA GLY A 55 -12.90 -0.55 -9.57
C GLY A 55 -14.33 -0.59 -10.09
N SER A 56 -15.31 -0.83 -9.22
CA SER A 56 -16.74 -0.70 -9.56
C SER A 56 -17.19 0.74 -9.79
N SER A 57 -16.33 1.71 -9.44
CA SER A 57 -16.43 3.15 -9.74
C SER A 57 -15.08 3.66 -10.24
N PRO A 58 -15.01 4.72 -11.03
CA PRO A 58 -13.74 5.34 -11.38
C PRO A 58 -13.06 6.06 -10.21
N ASN A 59 -13.81 6.39 -9.15
CA ASN A 59 -13.32 7.16 -8.00
C ASN A 59 -12.98 6.22 -6.85
N PHE A 60 -11.71 5.87 -6.69
CA PHE A 60 -11.22 5.04 -5.57
C PHE A 60 -9.75 5.33 -5.27
N ASP A 61 -9.30 4.89 -4.11
CA ASP A 61 -7.91 4.97 -3.73
C ASP A 61 -7.27 3.59 -3.75
N VAL A 62 -5.98 3.55 -4.08
CA VAL A 62 -5.14 2.37 -3.89
C VAL A 62 -4.01 2.76 -2.94
N PHE A 63 -4.03 2.18 -1.76
CA PHE A 63 -2.98 2.28 -0.77
C PHE A 63 -2.07 1.08 -0.86
N ALA A 64 -0.75 1.31 -0.83
CA ALA A 64 0.26 0.26 -0.79
C ALA A 64 1.20 0.49 0.40
N ARG A 65 1.64 -0.61 1.03
CA ARG A 65 2.62 -0.59 2.12
C ARG A 65 3.63 -1.70 1.96
N LEU A 66 4.90 -1.35 2.06
CA LEU A 66 6.00 -2.31 2.20
C LEU A 66 6.18 -2.66 3.68
N CYS A 67 6.30 -3.95 3.96
CA CYS A 67 6.58 -4.49 5.28
C CYS A 67 7.77 -5.44 5.25
N ASP A 68 8.43 -5.53 6.40
CA ASP A 68 9.42 -6.54 6.73
C ASP A 68 8.77 -7.58 7.65
N VAL A 69 8.71 -8.83 7.20
CA VAL A 69 8.22 -9.95 8.03
C VAL A 69 9.41 -10.64 8.65
N ASP A 70 9.54 -10.52 9.97
CA ASP A 70 10.63 -11.13 10.71
C ASP A 70 10.53 -12.67 10.79
N ALA A 71 11.59 -13.31 11.28
CA ALA A 71 11.65 -14.77 11.42
C ALA A 71 10.58 -15.36 12.36
N LYS A 72 9.92 -14.52 13.17
CA LYS A 72 8.79 -14.91 14.03
C LYS A 72 7.43 -14.69 13.36
N GLY A 73 7.40 -14.28 12.10
CA GLY A 73 6.20 -14.00 11.32
C GLY A 73 5.52 -12.67 11.62
N ARG A 74 6.17 -11.76 12.37
CA ARG A 74 5.62 -10.43 12.68
C ARG A 74 5.92 -9.48 11.52
N SER A 75 4.91 -8.77 11.05
CA SER A 75 4.98 -7.88 9.90
C SER A 75 5.16 -6.42 10.36
N TRP A 76 6.30 -5.82 10.07
CA TRP A 76 6.66 -4.47 10.46
C TRP A 76 6.60 -3.51 9.28
N ASN A 77 5.85 -2.42 9.39
CA ASN A 77 5.76 -1.43 8.31
C ASN A 77 7.09 -0.70 8.09
N ILE A 78 7.47 -0.54 6.82
CA ILE A 78 8.67 0.17 6.39
C ILE A 78 8.30 1.52 5.76
N CYS A 79 7.61 1.49 4.64
CA CYS A 79 7.11 2.69 3.97
C CYS A 79 5.78 2.41 3.31
N ASP A 80 5.07 3.46 2.93
CA ASP A 80 3.78 3.36 2.27
C ASP A 80 3.50 4.56 1.35
N GLY A 81 2.45 4.41 0.54
CA GLY A 81 1.95 5.44 -0.35
C GLY A 81 0.49 5.20 -0.72
N LEU A 82 -0.11 6.22 -1.33
CA LEU A 82 -1.48 6.17 -1.79
C LEU A 82 -1.57 6.84 -3.17
N LEU A 83 -2.29 6.21 -4.06
CA LEU A 83 -2.70 6.80 -5.34
C LEU A 83 -4.22 6.93 -5.37
N ARG A 84 -4.68 8.13 -5.66
CA ARG A 84 -6.10 8.41 -5.88
C ARG A 84 -6.42 8.34 -7.36
N LEU A 85 -7.47 7.59 -7.70
CA LEU A 85 -8.00 7.47 -9.04
C LEU A 85 -9.34 8.21 -9.14
N ASP A 86 -9.59 8.71 -10.34
CA ASP A 86 -10.82 9.37 -10.72
C ASP A 86 -11.10 9.14 -12.23
N ALA A 87 -12.19 9.70 -12.73
CA ALA A 87 -12.60 9.56 -14.13
C ALA A 87 -11.64 10.16 -15.16
N THR A 88 -10.62 10.93 -14.76
CA THR A 88 -9.60 11.46 -15.67
C THR A 88 -8.57 10.40 -16.08
N ARG A 89 -8.54 9.27 -15.38
CA ARG A 89 -7.72 8.10 -15.70
C ARG A 89 -8.61 6.95 -16.17
N PRO A 90 -8.97 6.89 -17.45
CA PRO A 90 -9.88 5.87 -17.95
C PRO A 90 -9.24 4.49 -17.89
N ALA A 91 -10.08 3.48 -17.69
CA ALA A 91 -9.68 2.09 -17.83
C ALA A 91 -9.36 1.77 -19.31
N GLY A 92 -8.51 0.77 -19.52
CA GLY A 92 -8.28 0.18 -20.81
C GLY A 92 -9.54 -0.50 -21.39
N ALA A 93 -9.48 -0.95 -22.64
CA ALA A 93 -10.60 -1.63 -23.32
C ALA A 93 -11.07 -2.91 -22.60
N ASP A 94 -10.21 -3.49 -21.79
CA ASP A 94 -10.50 -4.68 -20.95
C ASP A 94 -11.03 -4.34 -19.55
N GLY A 95 -11.28 -3.06 -19.27
CA GLY A 95 -11.78 -2.57 -17.99
C GLY A 95 -10.73 -2.45 -16.88
N TRP A 96 -9.45 -2.73 -17.18
CA TRP A 96 -8.36 -2.60 -16.22
C TRP A 96 -7.57 -1.31 -16.42
N THR A 97 -7.04 -0.79 -15.32
CA THR A 97 -6.15 0.38 -15.34
C THR A 97 -4.79 -0.02 -14.79
N GLU A 98 -3.72 0.24 -15.55
CA GLU A 98 -2.36 0.11 -15.03
C GLU A 98 -2.01 1.36 -14.23
N ILE A 99 -1.50 1.16 -13.02
CA ILE A 99 -1.10 2.22 -12.11
C ILE A 99 0.25 1.93 -11.47
N THR A 100 0.92 3.00 -11.05
CA THR A 100 2.08 2.91 -10.16
C THR A 100 1.79 3.72 -8.91
N VAL A 101 1.79 3.07 -7.77
CA VAL A 101 1.66 3.71 -6.45
C VAL A 101 3.07 4.06 -5.97
N PRO A 102 3.44 5.36 -5.94
CA PRO A 102 4.70 5.77 -5.36
C PRO A 102 4.60 5.64 -3.83
N MET A 103 5.59 5.02 -3.22
CA MET A 103 5.74 4.97 -1.77
C MET A 103 6.86 5.91 -1.31
N SER A 104 6.84 6.27 -0.04
CA SER A 104 7.91 7.09 0.55
C SER A 104 9.26 6.42 0.38
N ALA A 105 10.29 7.21 0.11
CA ALA A 105 11.66 6.71 0.13
C ALA A 105 11.99 6.16 1.51
N THR A 106 12.81 5.12 1.54
CA THR A 106 13.23 4.46 2.78
C THR A 106 14.71 4.16 2.78
N ALA A 107 15.26 3.92 3.96
CA ALA A 107 16.56 3.28 4.18
C ALA A 107 16.30 2.13 5.17
N HIS A 108 16.32 0.89 4.66
CA HIS A 108 16.02 -0.29 5.45
C HIS A 108 16.87 -1.47 5.02
N ARG A 109 17.32 -2.27 5.99
CA ARG A 109 18.04 -3.52 5.77
C ARG A 109 17.15 -4.69 6.16
N PHE A 110 16.78 -5.49 5.19
CA PHE A 110 16.12 -6.77 5.41
C PHE A 110 17.15 -7.81 5.83
N ALA A 111 16.93 -8.48 6.95
CA ALA A 111 17.83 -9.49 7.47
C ALA A 111 17.61 -10.87 6.82
N PRO A 112 18.61 -11.77 6.80
CA PRO A 112 18.40 -13.15 6.45
C PRO A 112 17.33 -13.81 7.34
N GLY A 113 16.50 -14.66 6.75
CA GLY A 113 15.35 -15.27 7.41
C GLY A 113 14.08 -14.43 7.41
N HIS A 114 14.16 -13.16 7.03
CA HIS A 114 13.00 -12.29 6.86
C HIS A 114 12.35 -12.45 5.48
N ARG A 115 11.20 -11.79 5.26
CA ARG A 115 10.49 -11.76 3.98
C ARG A 115 10.00 -10.35 3.67
N LEU A 116 10.09 -9.97 2.41
CA LEU A 116 9.37 -8.82 1.88
C LEU A 116 7.87 -9.11 1.87
N ARG A 117 7.07 -8.13 2.27
CA ARG A 117 5.61 -8.21 2.17
C ARG A 117 5.04 -6.89 1.69
N VAL A 118 4.07 -6.97 0.80
CA VAL A 118 3.28 -5.82 0.34
C VAL A 118 1.84 -5.99 0.79
N GLN A 119 1.26 -4.94 1.35
CA GLN A 119 -0.17 -4.80 1.61
C GLN A 119 -0.77 -3.87 0.58
N VAL A 120 -1.98 -4.19 0.09
CA VAL A 120 -2.77 -3.31 -0.78
C VAL A 120 -4.18 -3.21 -0.20
N SER A 121 -4.72 -1.99 -0.13
CA SER A 121 -6.08 -1.72 0.35
C SER A 121 -6.68 -0.46 -0.28
N GLY A 122 -7.99 -0.25 -0.09
CA GLY A 122 -8.74 0.89 -0.63
C GLY A 122 -8.54 2.22 0.09
N GLY A 123 -7.53 2.34 0.95
CA GLY A 123 -7.23 3.61 1.62
C GLY A 123 -6.56 3.48 2.98
N ALA A 124 -6.21 4.61 3.59
CA ALA A 124 -5.55 4.70 4.89
C ALA A 124 -6.02 5.92 5.71
N HIS A 125 -7.31 5.95 6.04
CA HIS A 125 -7.87 6.96 6.93
C HIS A 125 -7.34 6.73 8.36
N ALA A 126 -6.91 7.75 9.10
CA ALA A 126 -7.05 9.20 8.93
C ALA A 126 -5.78 9.91 8.39
N ARG A 127 -4.79 9.15 7.87
CA ARG A 127 -3.61 9.79 7.26
C ARG A 127 -3.96 10.50 5.95
N TRP A 128 -4.82 9.89 5.14
CA TRP A 128 -5.40 10.51 3.96
C TRP A 128 -6.91 10.64 4.12
N ALA A 129 -7.47 11.71 3.56
CA ALA A 129 -8.91 11.87 3.49
C ALA A 129 -9.51 10.69 2.72
N ARG A 130 -10.63 10.17 3.22
CA ARG A 130 -11.32 9.04 2.61
C ARG A 130 -11.81 9.42 1.21
N ASN A 131 -11.57 8.55 0.23
CA ASN A 131 -12.24 8.63 -1.05
C ASN A 131 -13.72 8.29 -0.85
N THR A 132 -14.59 9.10 -1.46
CA THR A 132 -16.04 8.96 -1.26
C THR A 132 -16.70 8.00 -2.24
N GLY A 133 -15.94 7.52 -3.25
CA GLY A 133 -16.47 6.69 -4.34
C GLY A 133 -17.30 7.48 -5.36
N THR A 134 -17.43 8.80 -5.17
CA THR A 134 -18.21 9.71 -6.00
C THR A 134 -17.31 10.71 -6.71
N SER A 135 -17.86 11.46 -7.67
CA SER A 135 -17.18 12.60 -8.34
C SER A 135 -17.23 13.90 -7.55
N GLU A 136 -17.82 13.90 -6.35
CA GLU A 136 -17.87 15.10 -5.49
C GLU A 136 -16.47 15.47 -4.99
N GLN A 137 -16.24 16.75 -4.78
CA GLN A 137 -15.02 17.20 -4.11
C GLN A 137 -14.97 16.65 -2.68
N ILE A 138 -13.86 15.99 -2.32
CA ILE A 138 -13.71 15.30 -1.04
C ILE A 138 -13.98 16.19 0.17
N ALA A 139 -13.58 17.48 0.09
CA ALA A 139 -13.75 18.43 1.19
C ALA A 139 -15.23 18.80 1.46
N THR A 140 -16.10 18.65 0.48
CA THR A 140 -17.52 19.05 0.54
C THR A 140 -18.47 17.88 0.27
N ALA A 141 -17.94 16.69 0.03
CA ALA A 141 -18.74 15.52 -0.28
C ALA A 141 -19.68 15.16 0.87
N THR A 142 -20.93 14.91 0.52
CA THR A 142 -21.99 14.53 1.45
C THR A 142 -22.40 13.07 1.31
N SER A 143 -21.94 12.41 0.25
CA SER A 143 -22.26 11.02 -0.06
C SER A 143 -21.03 10.11 0.04
N LEU A 144 -21.23 8.87 0.47
CA LEU A 144 -20.23 7.81 0.46
C LEU A 144 -20.80 6.62 -0.28
N VAL A 145 -20.08 6.16 -1.30
CA VAL A 145 -20.45 4.97 -2.08
C VAL A 145 -19.37 3.92 -1.91
N PRO A 146 -19.70 2.69 -1.53
CA PRO A 146 -18.75 1.58 -1.51
C PRO A 146 -18.18 1.31 -2.91
N VAL A 147 -16.90 1.02 -2.99
CA VAL A 147 -16.23 0.64 -4.24
C VAL A 147 -15.53 -0.69 -4.05
N ASP A 148 -15.89 -1.65 -4.88
CA ASP A 148 -15.17 -2.91 -4.98
C ASP A 148 -13.93 -2.71 -5.85
N ILE A 149 -12.78 -3.18 -5.37
CA ILE A 149 -11.49 -3.02 -6.06
C ILE A 149 -10.88 -4.40 -6.29
N GLU A 150 -10.60 -4.69 -7.55
CA GLU A 150 -9.89 -5.90 -7.93
C GLU A 150 -8.43 -5.55 -8.27
N VAL A 151 -7.52 -6.45 -7.93
CA VAL A 151 -6.08 -6.34 -8.21
C VAL A 151 -5.62 -7.58 -8.98
N SER A 152 -4.93 -7.37 -10.11
CA SER A 152 -4.33 -8.47 -10.87
C SER A 152 -3.06 -8.98 -10.19
N HIS A 153 -3.06 -10.24 -9.77
CA HIS A 153 -1.89 -10.88 -9.13
C HIS A 153 -0.71 -11.07 -10.09
N ARG A 154 -0.98 -11.30 -11.38
CA ARG A 154 0.06 -11.67 -12.37
C ARG A 154 0.90 -10.49 -12.83
N GLU A 155 0.40 -9.28 -12.66
CA GLU A 155 0.99 -8.06 -13.22
C GLU A 155 1.40 -7.06 -12.11
N THR A 156 1.53 -7.56 -10.89
CA THR A 156 1.99 -6.76 -9.74
C THR A 156 3.50 -6.81 -9.63
N VAL A 157 4.15 -5.64 -9.67
CA VAL A 157 5.61 -5.51 -9.60
C VAL A 157 6.00 -4.52 -8.52
N LEU A 158 6.75 -4.99 -7.53
CA LEU A 158 7.40 -4.15 -6.54
C LEU A 158 8.80 -3.74 -7.03
N SER A 159 9.06 -2.44 -7.09
CA SER A 159 10.37 -1.90 -7.47
C SER A 159 11.08 -1.35 -6.23
N LEU A 160 12.29 -1.84 -5.99
CA LEU A 160 13.13 -1.50 -4.83
C LEU A 160 14.54 -1.09 -5.30
N PRO A 161 15.09 0.03 -4.81
CA PRO A 161 16.49 0.39 -5.02
C PRO A 161 17.40 -0.40 -4.05
N VAL A 162 17.78 -1.61 -4.46
CA VAL A 162 18.68 -2.47 -3.66
C VAL A 162 20.13 -2.06 -3.91
N LEU A 163 20.88 -1.83 -2.84
CA LEU A 163 22.32 -1.65 -2.95
C LEU A 163 22.99 -2.98 -3.30
N VAL A 164 23.76 -2.97 -4.37
CA VAL A 164 24.64 -4.08 -4.74
C VAL A 164 25.99 -3.82 -4.12
N PRO A 165 26.55 -4.79 -3.36
CA PRO A 165 27.89 -4.65 -2.75
C PRO A 165 29.01 -4.51 -3.78
#